data_7c2c07ab017971a870db38d10139f142
#
_entry.id   7c2c07ab017971a870db38d10139f142
#
_cell.length_a   1.000
_cell.length_b   1.000
_cell.length_c   1.000
_cell.angle_alpha   90.00
_cell.angle_beta   90.00
_cell.angle_gamma   90.00
#
_symmetry.space_group_name_H-M   'P 1'
#
loop_
_entity.id
_entity.type
_entity.pdbx_description
1 polymer ?
#
loop_
_entity_poly.entity_id
_entity_poly.type
_entity_poly.pdbx_seq_one_letter_code
_entity_poly.pdbx_strand_id
1 'polypeptide(L)'
;MIKAKIFILIITLFVSNTFARDYIIVQSTTSTANTGLLDLLSEEFFQDTGIEVRTVAVGTGTAIVNARKGDGDVLMVHSKVDELKFVQDGFGVERYDLMYNDFVILGPNNDPAKIKDKKNIFEVMIVLSSPDYKFISRDDYSGTHKKELSLWEESGLGIPKDSSYIKSGSGMASTINIANEMQAYVLTDRGTWIAFQNKNNLEILFENDKSLFNPYGIIVVSPKKFPHVEYEKANRFIEWLLKGRGKNLINNYTIEGQKLFFTYN
;
A
#
# COMPACT_ATOMS: atom_id res chain seq x y z
N MET A 1 35.01 32.37 69.85
CA MET A 1 33.75 31.66 69.58
C MET A 1 33.35 31.91 68.11
N ILE A 2 33.64 30.95 67.20
CA ILE A 2 33.35 31.06 65.77
C ILE A 2 32.00 30.36 65.54
N LYS A 3 30.97 31.12 65.15
CA LYS A 3 29.65 30.60 64.77
C LYS A 3 29.71 30.06 63.36
N ALA A 4 29.72 28.76 63.16
CA ALA A 4 29.56 28.11 61.86
C ALA A 4 28.11 28.30 61.34
N LYS A 5 27.95 28.97 60.20
CA LYS A 5 26.66 29.00 59.48
C LYS A 5 26.56 27.77 58.57
N ILE A 6 25.63 26.86 58.89
CA ILE A 6 25.30 25.72 58.04
C ILE A 6 24.41 26.24 56.91
N PHE A 7 24.91 26.14 55.67
CA PHE A 7 24.16 26.46 54.43
C PHE A 7 23.54 25.17 53.94
N ILE A 8 22.22 24.99 54.10
CA ILE A 8 21.50 23.88 53.57
C ILE A 8 21.19 24.17 52.12
N LEU A 9 21.87 23.46 51.18
CA LEU A 9 21.61 23.51 49.78
C LEU A 9 20.43 22.52 49.45
N ILE A 10 19.25 23.08 49.20
CA ILE A 10 18.10 22.33 48.75
C ILE A 10 18.26 22.07 47.25
N ILE A 11 18.69 20.87 46.84
CA ILE A 11 18.71 20.42 45.44
C ILE A 11 17.30 19.95 45.09
N THR A 12 16.54 20.77 44.40
CA THR A 12 15.27 20.37 43.77
C THR A 12 15.59 19.52 42.52
N LEU A 13 15.43 18.20 42.65
CA LEU A 13 15.46 17.27 41.53
C LEU A 13 14.22 17.54 40.67
N PHE A 14 14.39 18.24 39.56
CA PHE A 14 13.41 18.24 38.47
C PHE A 14 13.46 16.85 37.81
N VAL A 15 12.55 15.98 38.19
CA VAL A 15 12.26 14.74 37.47
C VAL A 15 11.52 15.17 36.21
N SER A 16 12.24 15.36 35.12
CA SER A 16 11.66 15.47 33.79
C SER A 16 11.03 14.13 33.46
N ASN A 17 9.71 14.00 33.63
CA ASN A 17 8.97 12.88 33.08
C ASN A 17 9.04 12.98 31.54
N THR A 18 10.05 12.38 30.97
CA THR A 18 10.05 12.04 29.56
C THR A 18 9.01 10.94 29.38
N PHE A 19 7.75 11.33 29.10
CA PHE A 19 6.76 10.37 28.62
C PHE A 19 7.31 9.85 27.30
N ALA A 20 7.76 8.60 27.27
CA ALA A 20 7.98 7.90 26.02
C ALA A 20 6.67 7.99 25.24
N ARG A 21 6.69 8.57 24.02
CA ARG A 21 5.49 8.64 23.19
C ARG A 21 5.00 7.22 22.93
N ASP A 22 3.74 6.98 23.27
CA ASP A 22 3.08 5.73 22.88
C ASP A 22 3.04 5.64 21.37
N TYR A 23 3.49 4.52 20.80
CA TYR A 23 3.49 4.34 19.34
C TYR A 23 3.13 2.91 18.96
N ILE A 24 2.74 2.74 17.71
CA ILE A 24 2.64 1.46 17.00
C ILE A 24 3.44 1.51 15.71
N ILE A 25 3.92 0.36 15.26
CA ILE A 25 4.62 0.19 13.99
C ILE A 25 3.68 -0.46 12.98
N VAL A 26 3.42 0.22 11.85
CA VAL A 26 2.60 -0.28 10.74
C VAL A 26 3.50 -0.67 9.58
N GLN A 27 3.56 -1.98 9.28
CA GLN A 27 4.18 -2.50 8.07
C GLN A 27 3.24 -2.30 6.89
N SER A 28 3.63 -1.50 5.90
CA SER A 28 2.80 -1.16 4.74
C SER A 28 3.61 -1.14 3.45
N THR A 29 3.01 -0.63 2.36
CA THR A 29 3.62 -0.64 1.03
C THR A 29 4.04 0.75 0.58
N THR A 30 5.12 0.81 -0.23
CA THR A 30 5.60 2.06 -0.84
C THR A 30 4.54 2.70 -1.73
N SER A 31 3.72 1.90 -2.44
CA SER A 31 2.63 2.43 -3.26
C SER A 31 1.57 3.14 -2.41
N THR A 32 1.21 2.58 -1.24
CA THR A 32 0.27 3.23 -0.31
C THR A 32 0.86 4.50 0.29
N ALA A 33 2.13 4.46 0.73
CA ALA A 33 2.81 5.63 1.29
C ALA A 33 2.91 6.78 0.28
N ASN A 34 3.24 6.46 -0.98
CA ASN A 34 3.38 7.46 -2.04
C ASN A 34 2.07 8.22 -2.36
N THR A 35 0.92 7.72 -1.94
CA THR A 35 -0.33 8.46 -2.07
C THR A 35 -0.50 9.57 -1.04
N GLY A 36 0.28 9.58 0.05
CA GLY A 36 0.13 10.50 1.18
C GLY A 36 -0.99 10.14 2.17
N LEU A 37 -1.80 9.11 1.87
CA LEU A 37 -2.90 8.70 2.78
C LEU A 37 -2.38 8.26 4.15
N LEU A 38 -1.27 7.50 4.19
CA LEU A 38 -0.71 7.01 5.46
C LEU A 38 -0.27 8.15 6.38
N ASP A 39 0.32 9.20 5.82
CA ASP A 39 0.77 10.37 6.59
C ASP A 39 -0.43 11.10 7.20
N LEU A 40 -1.49 11.31 6.39
CA LEU A 40 -2.76 11.89 6.87
C LEU A 40 -3.36 11.05 8.00
N LEU A 41 -3.50 9.73 7.81
CA LEU A 41 -4.10 8.85 8.81
C LEU A 41 -3.27 8.79 10.10
N SER A 42 -1.95 8.81 10.00
CA SER A 42 -1.03 8.80 11.14
C SER A 42 -1.16 10.07 11.98
N GLU A 43 -1.17 11.24 11.33
CA GLU A 43 -1.34 12.53 11.99
C GLU A 43 -2.69 12.64 12.69
N GLU A 44 -3.77 12.32 11.98
CA GLU A 44 -5.14 12.42 12.49
C GLU A 44 -5.43 11.42 13.62
N PHE A 45 -4.85 10.22 13.55
CA PHE A 45 -4.94 9.24 14.64
C PHE A 45 -4.19 9.71 15.89
N PHE A 46 -3.01 10.32 15.70
CA PHE A 46 -2.27 10.93 16.80
C PHE A 46 -3.05 12.06 17.47
N GLN A 47 -3.69 12.94 16.70
CA GLN A 47 -4.54 14.02 17.23
C GLN A 47 -5.72 13.47 18.05
N ASP A 48 -6.33 12.38 17.60
CA ASP A 48 -7.49 11.78 18.29
C ASP A 48 -7.11 10.95 19.54
N THR A 49 -5.89 10.40 19.59
CA THR A 49 -5.56 9.36 20.57
C THR A 49 -4.28 9.58 21.38
N GLY A 50 -3.38 10.43 20.91
CA GLY A 50 -2.03 10.58 21.44
C GLY A 50 -1.07 9.43 21.09
N ILE A 51 -1.50 8.44 20.31
CA ILE A 51 -0.68 7.30 19.86
C ILE A 51 -0.04 7.63 18.52
N GLU A 52 1.29 7.60 18.46
CA GLU A 52 2.06 7.82 17.24
C GLU A 52 1.99 6.58 16.33
N VAL A 53 1.75 6.75 15.04
CA VAL A 53 1.84 5.68 14.04
C VAL A 53 3.14 5.83 13.25
N ARG A 54 4.02 4.84 13.36
CA ARG A 54 5.28 4.76 12.63
C ARG A 54 5.15 3.81 11.46
N THR A 55 5.08 4.34 10.26
CA THR A 55 4.92 3.54 9.05
C THR A 55 6.26 3.08 8.49
N VAL A 56 6.38 1.76 8.24
CA VAL A 56 7.48 1.15 7.49
C VAL A 56 6.94 0.77 6.12
N ALA A 57 7.25 1.59 5.10
CA ALA A 57 6.76 1.44 3.74
C ALA A 57 7.80 0.73 2.84
N VAL A 58 7.52 -0.51 2.48
CA VAL A 58 8.39 -1.37 1.66
C VAL A 58 7.55 -2.14 0.61
N GLY A 59 8.14 -3.02 -0.17
CA GLY A 59 7.36 -3.91 -1.05
C GLY A 59 6.47 -4.87 -0.24
N THR A 60 5.29 -5.24 -0.77
CA THR A 60 4.30 -6.11 -0.09
C THR A 60 4.94 -7.37 0.53
N GLY A 61 5.78 -8.08 -0.23
CA GLY A 61 6.45 -9.28 0.28
C GLY A 61 7.37 -8.99 1.45
N THR A 62 8.12 -7.88 1.41
CA THR A 62 9.01 -7.45 2.51
C THR A 62 8.21 -7.04 3.73
N ALA A 63 7.10 -6.30 3.58
CA ALA A 63 6.21 -5.93 4.68
C ALA A 63 5.68 -7.17 5.42
N ILE A 64 5.26 -8.19 4.68
CA ILE A 64 4.80 -9.46 5.24
C ILE A 64 5.94 -10.20 5.95
N VAL A 65 7.15 -10.23 5.37
CA VAL A 65 8.33 -10.85 6.01
C VAL A 65 8.70 -10.14 7.31
N ASN A 66 8.68 -8.81 7.36
CA ASN A 66 8.93 -8.03 8.57
C ASN A 66 7.87 -8.35 9.64
N ALA A 67 6.58 -8.34 9.29
CA ALA A 67 5.50 -8.70 10.21
C ALA A 67 5.61 -10.15 10.70
N ARG A 68 6.09 -11.11 9.88
CA ARG A 68 6.38 -12.49 10.28
C ARG A 68 7.54 -12.63 11.28
N LYS A 69 8.41 -11.64 11.36
CA LYS A 69 9.49 -11.56 12.36
C LYS A 69 9.06 -10.86 13.64
N GLY A 70 7.88 -10.25 13.65
CA GLY A 70 7.41 -9.41 14.76
C GLY A 70 7.91 -7.96 14.70
N ASP A 71 8.44 -7.52 13.55
CA ASP A 71 8.99 -6.16 13.38
C ASP A 71 7.87 -5.11 13.12
N GLY A 72 6.70 -5.31 13.69
CA GLY A 72 5.56 -4.39 13.61
C GLY A 72 4.37 -4.88 14.39
N ASP A 73 3.45 -3.96 14.68
CA ASP A 73 2.21 -4.21 15.43
C ASP A 73 1.03 -4.48 14.49
N VAL A 74 1.06 -3.84 13.32
CA VAL A 74 0.02 -3.91 12.30
C VAL A 74 0.64 -4.20 10.93
N LEU A 75 0.01 -5.07 10.17
CA LEU A 75 0.27 -5.29 8.74
C LEU A 75 -0.88 -4.68 7.93
N MET A 76 -0.60 -3.74 7.03
CA MET A 76 -1.57 -3.10 6.15
C MET A 76 -1.06 -3.12 4.71
N VAL A 77 -1.53 -4.08 3.93
CA VAL A 77 -1.07 -4.36 2.55
C VAL A 77 -2.25 -4.70 1.64
N HIS A 78 -1.98 -5.04 0.38
CA HIS A 78 -3.01 -5.34 -0.63
C HIS A 78 -2.70 -6.61 -1.42
N SER A 79 -2.46 -7.71 -0.72
CA SER A 79 -2.31 -9.06 -1.30
C SER A 79 -3.15 -10.05 -0.50
N LYS A 80 -4.44 -10.12 -0.80
CA LYS A 80 -5.43 -10.87 0.00
C LYS A 80 -5.02 -12.33 0.25
N VAL A 81 -4.43 -12.99 -0.74
CA VAL A 81 -3.96 -14.38 -0.62
C VAL A 81 -2.84 -14.49 0.42
N ASP A 82 -1.83 -13.62 0.34
CA ASP A 82 -0.71 -13.61 1.29
C ASP A 82 -1.15 -13.19 2.70
N GLU A 83 -2.12 -12.25 2.80
CA GLU A 83 -2.70 -11.77 4.05
C GLU A 83 -3.48 -12.88 4.77
N LEU A 84 -4.31 -13.62 4.04
CA LEU A 84 -5.05 -14.77 4.59
C LEU A 84 -4.08 -15.87 5.03
N LYS A 85 -3.02 -16.13 4.25
CA LYS A 85 -1.97 -17.07 4.65
C LYS A 85 -1.21 -16.62 5.89
N PHE A 86 -0.94 -15.32 6.04
CA PHE A 86 -0.31 -14.75 7.23
C PHE A 86 -1.12 -15.04 8.50
N VAL A 87 -2.45 -14.89 8.43
CA VAL A 87 -3.37 -15.22 9.54
C VAL A 87 -3.44 -16.73 9.76
N GLN A 88 -3.60 -17.52 8.69
CA GLN A 88 -3.68 -18.99 8.77
C GLN A 88 -2.42 -19.60 9.42
N ASP A 89 -1.25 -19.06 9.13
CA ASP A 89 0.03 -19.48 9.73
C ASP A 89 0.19 -18.99 11.19
N GLY A 90 -0.79 -18.27 11.73
CA GLY A 90 -0.86 -17.76 13.10
C GLY A 90 0.06 -16.56 13.39
N PHE A 91 0.52 -15.85 12.36
CA PHE A 91 1.31 -14.63 12.52
C PHE A 91 0.44 -13.37 12.71
N GLY A 92 -0.80 -13.41 12.25
CA GLY A 92 -1.82 -12.37 12.45
C GLY A 92 -2.99 -12.92 13.28
N VAL A 93 -3.75 -12.00 13.89
CA VAL A 93 -4.95 -12.36 14.68
C VAL A 93 -6.14 -12.58 13.76
N GLU A 94 -6.53 -11.54 13.04
CA GLU A 94 -7.66 -11.53 12.12
C GLU A 94 -7.40 -10.50 11.01
N ARG A 95 -7.89 -10.81 9.80
CA ARG A 95 -7.82 -9.93 8.65
C ARG A 95 -9.14 -9.18 8.49
N TYR A 96 -9.06 -7.85 8.41
CA TYR A 96 -10.19 -7.00 8.08
C TYR A 96 -10.03 -6.41 6.67
N ASP A 97 -11.12 -6.34 5.91
CA ASP A 97 -11.17 -5.56 4.67
C ASP A 97 -11.23 -4.07 5.05
N LEU A 98 -10.16 -3.33 4.75
CA LEU A 98 -10.02 -1.92 5.15
C LEU A 98 -10.62 -0.99 4.10
N MET A 99 -10.08 -1.05 2.91
CA MET A 99 -10.40 -0.19 1.77
C MET A 99 -10.07 -0.90 0.46
N TYR A 100 -10.44 -0.31 -0.65
CA TYR A 100 -9.99 -0.75 -1.97
C TYR A 100 -9.73 0.46 -2.87
N ASN A 101 -8.83 0.28 -3.81
CA ASN A 101 -8.71 1.04 -5.05
C ASN A 101 -8.75 0.03 -6.21
N ASP A 102 -8.41 0.46 -7.41
CA ASP A 102 -8.32 -0.42 -8.56
C ASP A 102 -6.96 -0.31 -9.27
N PHE A 103 -6.70 -1.32 -10.06
CA PHE A 103 -5.67 -1.27 -11.09
C PHE A 103 -6.28 -0.74 -12.39
N VAL A 104 -5.42 -0.16 -13.21
CA VAL A 104 -5.77 0.35 -14.55
C VAL A 104 -4.71 -0.07 -15.55
N ILE A 105 -5.10 -0.23 -16.80
CA ILE A 105 -4.14 -0.39 -17.91
C ILE A 105 -3.92 0.98 -18.54
N LEU A 106 -2.67 1.42 -18.50
CA LEU A 106 -2.21 2.58 -19.24
C LEU A 106 -1.70 2.14 -20.59
N GLY A 107 -1.80 3.03 -21.56
CA GLY A 107 -1.20 2.82 -22.89
C GLY A 107 -1.15 4.12 -23.67
N PRO A 108 -0.62 4.07 -24.90
CA PRO A 108 -0.49 5.23 -25.78
C PRO A 108 -1.84 5.89 -26.06
N ASN A 109 -1.90 7.22 -26.08
CA ASN A 109 -3.14 8.00 -26.30
C ASN A 109 -3.90 7.62 -27.58
N ASN A 110 -3.19 7.11 -28.60
CA ASN A 110 -3.79 6.67 -29.86
C ASN A 110 -4.32 5.23 -29.83
N ASP A 111 -4.13 4.51 -28.72
CA ASP A 111 -4.60 3.14 -28.47
C ASP A 111 -4.51 2.19 -29.67
N PRO A 112 -3.31 1.88 -30.17
CA PRO A 112 -3.15 1.06 -31.39
C PRO A 112 -3.74 -0.35 -31.22
N ALA A 113 -3.78 -0.90 -30.01
CA ALA A 113 -4.38 -2.20 -29.70
C ALA A 113 -5.92 -2.15 -29.53
N LYS A 114 -6.52 -0.95 -29.52
CA LYS A 114 -7.96 -0.74 -29.33
C LYS A 114 -8.51 -1.43 -28.07
N ILE A 115 -7.76 -1.30 -26.96
CA ILE A 115 -8.18 -1.93 -25.70
C ILE A 115 -9.32 -1.19 -25.02
N LYS A 116 -9.56 0.09 -25.33
CA LYS A 116 -10.73 0.84 -24.87
C LYS A 116 -12.07 0.18 -25.25
N ASP A 117 -12.09 -0.52 -26.38
CA ASP A 117 -13.30 -1.15 -26.94
C ASP A 117 -13.56 -2.54 -26.34
N LYS A 118 -12.70 -3.05 -25.44
CA LYS A 118 -12.81 -4.39 -24.88
C LYS A 118 -13.84 -4.43 -23.73
N LYS A 119 -14.50 -5.58 -23.59
CA LYS A 119 -15.59 -5.75 -22.62
C LYS A 119 -15.10 -6.12 -21.22
N ASN A 120 -13.93 -6.75 -21.14
CA ASN A 120 -13.35 -7.20 -19.87
C ASN A 120 -11.83 -7.24 -19.98
N ILE A 121 -11.17 -7.33 -18.81
CA ILE A 121 -9.70 -7.32 -18.75
C ILE A 121 -9.05 -8.51 -19.47
N PHE A 122 -9.71 -9.66 -19.54
CA PHE A 122 -9.14 -10.84 -20.20
C PHE A 122 -9.06 -10.65 -21.71
N GLU A 123 -10.05 -10.00 -22.34
CA GLU A 123 -9.98 -9.59 -23.74
C GLU A 123 -8.81 -8.61 -23.97
N VAL A 124 -8.55 -7.70 -23.02
CA VAL A 124 -7.39 -6.79 -23.08
C VAL A 124 -6.10 -7.58 -23.03
N MET A 125 -5.94 -8.50 -22.08
CA MET A 125 -4.72 -9.31 -21.96
C MET A 125 -4.49 -10.16 -23.21
N ILE A 126 -5.56 -10.73 -23.80
CA ILE A 126 -5.48 -11.49 -25.07
C ILE A 126 -4.91 -10.62 -26.21
N VAL A 127 -5.39 -9.40 -26.34
CA VAL A 127 -4.86 -8.49 -27.39
C VAL A 127 -3.42 -8.10 -27.10
N LEU A 128 -3.10 -7.79 -25.84
CA LEU A 128 -1.75 -7.36 -25.44
C LEU A 128 -0.73 -8.52 -25.42
N SER A 129 -1.16 -9.77 -25.61
CA SER A 129 -0.25 -10.90 -25.82
C SER A 129 0.32 -10.97 -27.25
N SER A 130 -0.21 -10.18 -28.19
CA SER A 130 0.35 -10.08 -29.53
C SER A 130 1.72 -9.43 -29.52
N PRO A 131 2.71 -9.96 -30.29
CA PRO A 131 4.02 -9.34 -30.41
C PRO A 131 4.01 -7.94 -31.05
N ASP A 132 2.87 -7.52 -31.62
CA ASP A 132 2.70 -6.19 -32.18
C ASP A 132 2.63 -5.08 -31.14
N TYR A 133 2.32 -5.44 -29.88
CA TYR A 133 2.09 -4.49 -28.78
C TYR A 133 3.04 -4.72 -27.63
N LYS A 134 3.82 -3.71 -27.26
CA LYS A 134 4.73 -3.80 -26.12
C LYS A 134 3.97 -3.69 -24.81
N PHE A 135 4.29 -4.57 -23.86
CA PHE A 135 3.81 -4.52 -22.48
C PHE A 135 5.00 -4.45 -21.52
N ILE A 136 4.97 -3.47 -20.61
CA ILE A 136 6.04 -3.30 -19.62
C ILE A 136 5.59 -3.89 -18.29
N SER A 137 6.27 -4.95 -17.87
CA SER A 137 6.09 -5.56 -16.56
C SER A 137 7.02 -4.93 -15.51
N ARG A 138 6.56 -4.83 -14.28
CA ARG A 138 7.43 -4.46 -13.15
C ARG A 138 8.51 -5.50 -12.86
N ASP A 139 8.18 -6.79 -12.96
CA ASP A 139 9.07 -7.93 -12.72
C ASP A 139 9.87 -7.84 -11.39
N ASP A 140 9.23 -7.34 -10.31
CA ASP A 140 9.84 -7.02 -9.01
C ASP A 140 9.16 -7.69 -7.81
N TYR A 141 8.28 -8.66 -8.05
CA TYR A 141 7.48 -9.37 -7.04
C TYR A 141 6.58 -8.47 -6.17
N SER A 142 6.34 -7.21 -6.57
CA SER A 142 5.38 -6.31 -5.91
C SER A 142 3.94 -6.79 -6.03
N GLY A 143 3.01 -6.14 -5.31
CA GLY A 143 1.58 -6.40 -5.43
C GLY A 143 1.06 -6.18 -6.85
N THR A 144 1.54 -5.14 -7.54
CA THR A 144 1.20 -4.88 -8.96
C THR A 144 1.70 -5.98 -9.87
N HIS A 145 2.95 -6.46 -9.68
CA HIS A 145 3.48 -7.56 -10.48
C HIS A 145 2.72 -8.86 -10.23
N LYS A 146 2.39 -9.18 -8.98
CA LYS A 146 1.55 -10.36 -8.66
C LYS A 146 0.18 -10.27 -9.32
N LYS A 147 -0.43 -9.08 -9.33
CA LYS A 147 -1.71 -8.85 -10.01
C LYS A 147 -1.61 -9.05 -11.51
N GLU A 148 -0.58 -8.50 -12.13
CA GLU A 148 -0.28 -8.70 -13.54
C GLU A 148 -0.17 -10.18 -13.91
N LEU A 149 0.63 -10.94 -13.12
CA LEU A 149 0.80 -12.39 -13.35
C LEU A 149 -0.53 -13.16 -13.25
N SER A 150 -1.37 -12.80 -12.27
CA SER A 150 -2.70 -13.42 -12.13
C SER A 150 -3.59 -13.13 -13.34
N LEU A 151 -3.54 -11.90 -13.89
CA LEU A 151 -4.32 -11.56 -15.08
C LEU A 151 -3.85 -12.33 -16.33
N TRP A 152 -2.54 -12.51 -16.51
CA TRP A 152 -1.99 -13.34 -17.58
C TRP A 152 -2.43 -14.80 -17.45
N GLU A 153 -2.38 -15.37 -16.24
CA GLU A 153 -2.81 -16.73 -15.97
C GLU A 153 -4.31 -16.92 -16.21
N GLU A 154 -5.13 -16.03 -15.63
CA GLU A 154 -6.60 -16.07 -15.74
C GLU A 154 -7.10 -15.84 -17.17
N SER A 155 -6.33 -15.16 -18.02
CA SER A 155 -6.62 -15.00 -19.45
C SER A 155 -6.43 -16.32 -20.24
N GLY A 156 -5.83 -17.32 -19.64
CA GLY A 156 -5.55 -18.62 -20.27
C GLY A 156 -4.32 -18.66 -21.17
N LEU A 157 -3.59 -17.54 -21.32
CA LEU A 157 -2.44 -17.43 -22.21
C LEU A 157 -1.10 -17.61 -21.51
N GLY A 158 -1.07 -17.33 -20.18
CA GLY A 158 0.18 -17.19 -19.46
C GLY A 158 0.99 -15.97 -19.89
N ILE A 159 2.16 -15.81 -19.32
CA ILE A 159 3.05 -14.67 -19.60
C ILE A 159 3.60 -14.76 -21.03
N PRO A 160 3.54 -13.69 -21.84
CA PRO A 160 4.16 -13.64 -23.16
C PRO A 160 5.65 -13.93 -23.09
N LYS A 161 6.17 -14.70 -24.06
CA LYS A 161 7.58 -15.15 -24.08
C LYS A 161 8.44 -14.45 -25.12
N ASP A 162 7.85 -13.59 -25.91
CA ASP A 162 8.54 -12.84 -26.95
C ASP A 162 9.08 -11.50 -26.44
N SER A 163 9.74 -10.74 -27.33
CA SER A 163 10.39 -9.48 -27.00
C SER A 163 9.43 -8.31 -26.77
N SER A 164 8.13 -8.51 -26.96
CA SER A 164 7.12 -7.48 -26.67
C SER A 164 6.81 -7.37 -25.18
N TYR A 165 7.05 -8.43 -24.41
CA TYR A 165 6.93 -8.42 -22.94
C TYR A 165 8.26 -8.02 -22.32
N ILE A 166 8.32 -6.77 -21.82
CA ILE A 166 9.55 -6.14 -21.34
C ILE A 166 9.53 -6.05 -19.82
N LYS A 167 10.55 -6.62 -19.21
CA LYS A 167 10.74 -6.64 -17.76
C LYS A 167 11.54 -5.42 -17.30
N SER A 168 10.94 -4.52 -16.54
CA SER A 168 11.63 -3.31 -16.03
C SER A 168 12.53 -3.59 -14.83
N GLY A 169 12.19 -4.59 -14.00
CA GLY A 169 12.87 -4.88 -12.74
C GLY A 169 12.88 -3.71 -11.76
N SER A 170 11.91 -2.79 -11.86
CA SER A 170 11.95 -1.50 -11.15
C SER A 170 10.60 -1.10 -10.53
N GLY A 171 10.62 -0.04 -9.69
CA GLY A 171 9.42 0.52 -9.06
C GLY A 171 8.46 1.12 -10.09
N MET A 172 7.19 1.33 -9.68
CA MET A 172 6.10 1.68 -10.60
C MET A 172 6.36 2.97 -11.40
N ALA A 173 6.88 4.02 -10.76
CA ALA A 173 7.18 5.28 -11.45
C ALA A 173 8.20 5.10 -12.59
N SER A 174 9.26 4.32 -12.37
CA SER A 174 10.25 3.99 -13.42
C SER A 174 9.63 3.14 -14.52
N THR A 175 8.78 2.17 -14.16
CA THR A 175 8.07 1.31 -15.12
C THR A 175 7.12 2.12 -16.00
N ILE A 176 6.38 3.09 -15.45
CA ILE A 176 5.53 4.01 -16.22
C ILE A 176 6.36 4.89 -17.15
N ASN A 177 7.53 5.41 -16.71
CA ASN A 177 8.42 6.18 -17.57
C ASN A 177 8.92 5.35 -18.78
N ILE A 178 9.31 4.09 -18.55
CA ILE A 178 9.72 3.18 -19.62
C ILE A 178 8.55 2.95 -20.61
N ALA A 179 7.33 2.71 -20.08
CA ALA A 179 6.15 2.54 -20.92
C ALA A 179 5.86 3.79 -21.76
N ASN A 180 6.00 4.98 -21.18
CA ASN A 180 5.81 6.26 -21.85
C ASN A 180 6.80 6.45 -23.01
N GLU A 181 8.09 6.23 -22.77
CA GLU A 181 9.14 6.34 -23.81
C GLU A 181 8.98 5.28 -24.92
N MET A 182 8.53 4.09 -24.58
CA MET A 182 8.37 2.99 -25.54
C MET A 182 7.00 2.95 -26.21
N GLN A 183 6.08 3.86 -25.87
CA GLN A 183 4.68 3.86 -26.31
C GLN A 183 4.05 2.48 -26.09
N ALA A 184 4.18 1.97 -24.85
CA ALA A 184 3.83 0.62 -24.46
C ALA A 184 2.66 0.63 -23.45
N TYR A 185 2.06 -0.54 -23.27
CA TYR A 185 1.03 -0.78 -22.27
C TYR A 185 1.65 -1.17 -20.93
N VAL A 186 0.98 -0.83 -19.82
CA VAL A 186 1.46 -1.15 -18.46
C VAL A 186 0.28 -1.23 -17.49
N LEU A 187 0.33 -2.16 -16.55
CA LEU A 187 -0.57 -2.23 -15.42
C LEU A 187 -0.04 -1.35 -14.28
N THR A 188 -0.90 -0.52 -13.69
CA THR A 188 -0.59 0.23 -12.48
C THR A 188 -1.80 0.35 -11.58
N ASP A 189 -1.62 0.62 -10.28
CA ASP A 189 -2.71 1.08 -9.44
C ASP A 189 -3.09 2.54 -9.78
N ARG A 190 -4.38 2.86 -9.67
CA ARG A 190 -4.91 4.20 -9.99
C ARG A 190 -4.24 5.30 -9.17
N GLY A 191 -3.94 5.03 -7.91
CA GLY A 191 -3.33 6.02 -7.02
C GLY A 191 -1.95 6.45 -7.50
N THR A 192 -1.12 5.49 -7.88
CA THR A 192 0.19 5.78 -8.49
C THR A 192 0.03 6.60 -9.77
N TRP A 193 -0.94 6.26 -10.63
CA TRP A 193 -1.19 7.01 -11.86
C TRP A 193 -1.65 8.46 -11.58
N ILE A 194 -2.57 8.67 -10.64
CA ILE A 194 -3.04 10.01 -10.28
C ILE A 194 -1.88 10.88 -9.78
N ALA A 195 -1.05 10.34 -8.89
CA ALA A 195 0.10 11.04 -8.33
C ALA A 195 1.28 11.21 -9.31
N PHE A 196 1.28 10.46 -10.42
CA PHE A 196 2.37 10.47 -11.38
C PHE A 196 2.34 11.74 -12.23
N GLN A 197 3.47 12.46 -12.29
CA GLN A 197 3.52 13.78 -12.93
C GLN A 197 3.83 13.74 -14.44
N ASN A 198 4.61 12.74 -14.89
CA ASN A 198 5.08 12.66 -16.29
C ASN A 198 4.11 11.84 -17.15
N LYS A 199 2.87 12.27 -17.27
CA LYS A 199 1.81 11.51 -17.98
C LYS A 199 1.94 11.53 -19.50
N ASN A 200 2.48 12.58 -20.06
CA ASN A 200 2.77 12.88 -21.47
C ASN A 200 1.90 12.13 -22.52
N ASN A 201 2.37 10.95 -22.98
CA ASN A 201 1.77 10.20 -24.09
C ASN A 201 0.95 8.99 -23.63
N LEU A 202 0.78 8.79 -22.33
CA LEU A 202 -0.04 7.71 -21.77
C LEU A 202 -1.34 8.23 -21.19
N GLU A 203 -2.36 7.41 -21.28
CA GLU A 203 -3.64 7.63 -20.59
C GLU A 203 -4.20 6.31 -20.07
N ILE A 204 -5.24 6.37 -19.22
CA ILE A 204 -5.99 5.18 -18.82
C ILE A 204 -6.79 4.71 -20.04
N LEU A 205 -6.50 3.51 -20.51
CA LEU A 205 -7.20 2.91 -21.64
C LEU A 205 -8.21 1.84 -21.23
N PHE A 206 -7.97 1.19 -20.07
CA PHE A 206 -8.91 0.20 -19.56
C PHE A 206 -9.01 0.25 -18.01
N GLU A 207 -10.23 0.23 -17.50
CA GLU A 207 -10.58 0.37 -16.09
C GLU A 207 -11.97 -0.22 -15.77
N ASN A 208 -12.39 -0.14 -14.50
CA ASN A 208 -13.74 -0.50 -14.03
C ASN A 208 -14.10 -2.00 -14.18
N ASP A 209 -13.12 -2.89 -14.29
CA ASP A 209 -13.34 -4.34 -14.28
C ASP A 209 -13.17 -4.89 -12.85
N LYS A 210 -14.06 -5.84 -12.48
CA LYS A 210 -14.01 -6.47 -11.14
C LYS A 210 -12.69 -7.17 -10.86
N SER A 211 -12.06 -7.74 -11.90
CA SER A 211 -10.75 -8.38 -11.78
C SER A 211 -9.61 -7.37 -11.58
N LEU A 212 -9.86 -6.09 -11.71
CA LEU A 212 -8.90 -5.02 -11.42
C LEU A 212 -9.00 -4.49 -9.98
N PHE A 213 -9.94 -4.99 -9.17
CA PHE A 213 -10.03 -4.55 -7.77
C PHE A 213 -8.74 -4.87 -7.01
N ASN A 214 -8.33 -3.90 -6.21
CA ASN A 214 -7.15 -3.95 -5.36
C ASN A 214 -7.56 -3.77 -3.89
N PRO A 215 -7.99 -4.86 -3.22
CA PRO A 215 -8.43 -4.79 -1.83
C PRO A 215 -7.23 -4.68 -0.88
N TYR A 216 -7.33 -3.78 0.07
CA TYR A 216 -6.39 -3.60 1.17
C TYR A 216 -6.91 -4.30 2.41
N GLY A 217 -6.08 -5.13 3.02
CA GLY A 217 -6.33 -5.73 4.32
C GLY A 217 -5.54 -5.05 5.42
N ILE A 218 -6.07 -5.14 6.65
CA ILE A 218 -5.40 -4.72 7.84
C ILE A 218 -5.48 -5.82 8.90
N ILE A 219 -4.36 -6.10 9.58
CA ILE A 219 -4.18 -7.25 10.44
C ILE A 219 -3.34 -6.84 11.65
N VAL A 220 -3.77 -7.16 12.87
CA VAL A 220 -2.89 -7.08 14.04
C VAL A 220 -1.92 -8.25 14.02
N VAL A 221 -0.63 -7.98 14.21
CA VAL A 221 0.39 -9.01 14.39
C VAL A 221 0.13 -9.79 15.69
N SER A 222 0.33 -11.09 15.69
CA SER A 222 -0.08 -11.99 16.77
C SER A 222 0.69 -11.75 18.07
N PRO A 223 0.06 -11.27 19.16
CA PRO A 223 0.72 -11.11 20.45
C PRO A 223 1.06 -12.46 21.11
N LYS A 224 0.41 -13.56 20.66
CA LYS A 224 0.76 -14.92 21.12
C LYS A 224 2.14 -15.36 20.62
N LYS A 225 2.53 -14.95 19.40
CA LYS A 225 3.87 -15.22 18.86
C LYS A 225 4.88 -14.17 19.31
N PHE A 226 4.45 -12.92 19.42
CA PHE A 226 5.32 -11.77 19.66
C PHE A 226 4.76 -10.94 20.84
N PRO A 227 5.15 -11.28 22.11
CA PRO A 227 4.59 -10.64 23.30
C PRO A 227 4.87 -9.13 23.42
N HIS A 228 5.77 -8.58 22.59
CA HIS A 228 6.08 -7.15 22.56
C HIS A 228 5.14 -6.34 21.65
N VAL A 229 4.26 -7.01 20.89
CA VAL A 229 3.26 -6.33 20.03
C VAL A 229 2.30 -5.52 20.89
N GLU A 230 2.13 -4.27 20.55
CA GLU A 230 1.24 -3.31 21.20
C GLU A 230 -0.24 -3.55 20.84
N TYR A 231 -0.77 -4.73 21.22
CA TYR A 231 -2.03 -5.28 20.76
C TYR A 231 -3.22 -4.31 20.94
N GLU A 232 -3.36 -3.72 22.12
CA GLU A 232 -4.49 -2.83 22.43
C GLU A 232 -4.44 -1.54 21.59
N LYS A 233 -3.24 -0.98 21.41
CA LYS A 233 -3.04 0.22 20.59
C LYS A 233 -3.28 -0.09 19.12
N ALA A 234 -2.80 -1.25 18.63
CA ALA A 234 -3.02 -1.73 17.29
C ALA A 234 -4.51 -1.93 16.97
N ASN A 235 -5.27 -2.57 17.88
CA ASN A 235 -6.71 -2.72 17.75
C ASN A 235 -7.43 -1.38 17.75
N ARG A 236 -7.04 -0.43 18.61
CA ARG A 236 -7.61 0.91 18.61
C ARG A 236 -7.42 1.62 17.27
N PHE A 237 -6.26 1.46 16.64
CA PHE A 237 -6.00 1.98 15.31
C PHE A 237 -6.91 1.33 14.26
N ILE A 238 -7.04 0.00 14.28
CA ILE A 238 -7.92 -0.73 13.36
C ILE A 238 -9.38 -0.31 13.53
N GLU A 239 -9.89 -0.24 14.74
CA GLU A 239 -11.27 0.20 14.99
C GLU A 239 -11.52 1.64 14.52
N TRP A 240 -10.55 2.54 14.76
CA TRP A 240 -10.62 3.92 14.29
C TRP A 240 -10.68 4.00 12.76
N LEU A 241 -9.94 3.13 12.05
CA LEU A 241 -9.95 3.05 10.60
C LEU A 241 -11.23 2.42 10.05
N LEU A 242 -11.78 1.41 10.72
CA LEU A 242 -12.94 0.66 10.20
C LEU A 242 -14.28 1.30 10.56
N LYS A 243 -14.40 1.93 11.72
CA LYS A 243 -15.67 2.40 12.28
C LYS A 243 -15.65 3.86 12.72
N GLY A 244 -14.46 4.43 12.90
CA GLY A 244 -14.26 5.79 13.43
C GLY A 244 -14.03 6.85 12.36
N ARG A 245 -13.37 7.93 12.77
CA ARG A 245 -13.01 9.06 11.90
C ARG A 245 -12.12 8.67 10.74
N GLY A 246 -11.23 7.68 10.92
CA GLY A 246 -10.34 7.18 9.89
C GLY A 246 -11.08 6.65 8.66
N LYS A 247 -12.24 5.98 8.84
CA LYS A 247 -13.09 5.56 7.72
C LYS A 247 -13.54 6.74 6.86
N ASN A 248 -13.96 7.82 7.50
CA ASN A 248 -14.41 9.03 6.81
C ASN A 248 -13.24 9.72 6.08
N LEU A 249 -12.06 9.76 6.69
CA LEU A 249 -10.86 10.31 6.06
C LEU A 249 -10.49 9.53 4.81
N ILE A 250 -10.47 8.21 4.86
CA ILE A 250 -10.24 7.36 3.68
C ILE A 250 -11.26 7.66 2.57
N ASN A 251 -12.55 7.69 2.91
CA ASN A 251 -13.61 7.91 1.91
C ASN A 251 -13.59 9.30 1.27
N ASN A 252 -13.07 10.29 1.98
CA ASN A 252 -12.98 11.67 1.49
C ASN A 252 -11.60 12.02 0.94
N TYR A 253 -10.66 11.07 0.98
CA TYR A 253 -9.31 11.31 0.50
C TYR A 253 -9.29 11.46 -1.02
N THR A 254 -8.72 12.59 -1.48
CA THR A 254 -8.59 12.89 -2.90
C THR A 254 -7.18 13.36 -3.22
N ILE A 255 -6.69 13.03 -4.41
CA ILE A 255 -5.50 13.61 -5.02
C ILE A 255 -5.95 14.34 -6.29
N GLU A 256 -5.58 15.61 -6.45
CA GLU A 256 -5.99 16.44 -7.59
C GLU A 256 -7.52 16.45 -7.79
N GLY A 257 -8.29 16.40 -6.68
CA GLY A 257 -9.76 16.38 -6.70
C GLY A 257 -10.37 15.02 -7.09
N GLN A 258 -9.56 14.00 -7.34
CA GLN A 258 -10.02 12.64 -7.68
C GLN A 258 -10.01 11.74 -6.45
N LYS A 259 -11.14 11.06 -6.19
CA LYS A 259 -11.25 10.09 -5.11
C LYS A 259 -10.39 8.86 -5.41
N LEU A 260 -9.61 8.44 -4.41
CA LEU A 260 -8.60 7.42 -4.60
C LEU A 260 -8.93 6.09 -3.93
N PHE A 261 -9.55 6.13 -2.76
CA PHE A 261 -9.87 4.95 -1.98
C PHE A 261 -11.35 4.91 -1.62
N PHE A 262 -11.86 3.70 -1.45
CA PHE A 262 -13.22 3.40 -1.06
C PHE A 262 -13.21 2.41 0.10
N THR A 263 -14.02 2.64 1.13
CA THR A 263 -14.19 1.67 2.22
C THR A 263 -15.35 0.74 1.95
N TYR A 264 -15.34 -0.40 2.61
CA TYR A 264 -16.48 -1.33 2.59
C TYR A 264 -17.62 -0.80 3.48
N ASN A 265 -18.87 -1.07 3.09
CA ASN A 265 -20.08 -0.71 3.83
C ASN A 265 -20.27 -1.57 5.07
#